data_70e5a9f1da524d69356c41e049629b8a
#
_entry.id   70e5a9f1da524d69356c41e049629b8a
#
_cell.length_a   1.000
_cell.length_b   1.000
_cell.length_c   1.000
_cell.angle_alpha   90.00
_cell.angle_beta   90.00
_cell.angle_gamma   90.00
#
_symmetry.space_group_name_H-M   'P 1'
#
loop_
_entity.id
_entity.type
_entity.pdbx_description
1 polymer ?
#
loop_
_entity_poly.entity_id
_entity_poly.type
_entity_poly.pdbx_seq_one_letter_code
_entity_poly.pdbx_strand_id
1 'polypeptide(L)'
;VFTGFYHSLKTAKYFNETPTGNGFRNGNQVIPSPTNLYMLPGEYSQEQLFDGIKEGILVTDVAGLHAGLNVVAGTFNLQSSGYMIRDGKKAEPITLFVVSGNFFDMLNNVEKIGNDLPEKINDVAIPSLLVKGLMISGK
;
A
#
# COMPACT_ATOMS: atom_id res chain seq x y z
N VAL A 1 -2.86 -1.10 12.68
CA VAL A 1 -3.28 -2.21 13.57
C VAL A 1 -4.58 -2.77 13.04
N PHE A 2 -4.63 -4.07 12.74
CA PHE A 2 -5.88 -4.76 12.39
C PHE A 2 -6.66 -5.03 13.68
N THR A 3 -7.88 -4.51 13.76
CA THR A 3 -8.72 -4.63 14.95
C THR A 3 -9.81 -5.70 14.82
N GLY A 4 -10.01 -6.28 13.63
CA GLY A 4 -11.01 -7.29 13.36
C GLY A 4 -11.03 -7.75 11.92
N PHE A 5 -11.95 -8.65 11.62
CA PHE A 5 -12.18 -9.18 10.28
C PHE A 5 -13.55 -8.76 9.75
N TYR A 6 -13.66 -8.66 8.42
CA TYR A 6 -14.96 -8.51 7.77
C TYR A 6 -15.69 -9.84 7.76
N HIS A 7 -16.99 -9.81 8.08
CA HIS A 7 -17.84 -10.99 8.11
C HIS A 7 -19.05 -10.84 7.19
N SER A 8 -19.26 -11.83 6.33
CA SER A 8 -20.56 -12.11 5.74
C SER A 8 -21.46 -12.81 6.77
N LEU A 9 -22.77 -12.98 6.49
CA LEU A 9 -23.66 -13.76 7.35
C LEU A 9 -23.15 -15.20 7.57
N LYS A 10 -22.57 -15.80 6.53
CA LYS A 10 -22.03 -17.17 6.60
C LYS A 10 -20.81 -17.25 7.52
N THR A 11 -19.84 -16.36 7.34
CA THR A 11 -18.60 -16.38 8.15
C THR A 11 -18.88 -15.92 9.59
N ALA A 12 -19.75 -14.94 9.80
CA ALA A 12 -20.17 -14.53 11.13
C ALA A 12 -20.80 -15.71 11.91
N LYS A 13 -21.71 -16.46 11.30
CA LYS A 13 -22.29 -17.65 11.90
C LYS A 13 -21.25 -18.73 12.19
N TYR A 14 -20.30 -18.95 11.28
CA TYR A 14 -19.26 -19.97 11.43
C TYR A 14 -18.30 -19.66 12.60
N PHE A 15 -17.90 -18.40 12.75
CA PHE A 15 -16.98 -17.96 13.81
C PHE A 15 -17.67 -17.47 15.08
N ASN A 16 -19.00 -17.51 15.15
CA ASN A 16 -19.81 -16.96 16.25
C ASN A 16 -19.55 -15.47 16.50
N GLU A 17 -19.46 -14.70 15.41
CA GLU A 17 -19.19 -13.26 15.40
C GLU A 17 -20.39 -12.47 14.87
N THR A 18 -20.36 -11.15 15.04
CA THR A 18 -21.40 -10.27 14.51
C THR A 18 -21.15 -10.01 13.01
N PRO A 19 -22.19 -10.08 12.16
CA PRO A 19 -22.05 -9.69 10.75
C PRO A 19 -21.65 -8.23 10.61
N THR A 20 -20.67 -7.95 9.76
CA THR A 20 -20.19 -6.56 9.52
C THR A 20 -20.82 -5.89 8.30
N GLY A 21 -21.76 -6.57 7.62
CA GLY A 21 -22.37 -6.04 6.39
C GLY A 21 -21.49 -6.16 5.13
N ASN A 22 -20.36 -6.87 5.24
CA ASN A 22 -19.35 -6.97 4.17
C ASN A 22 -19.51 -8.23 3.30
N GLY A 23 -20.72 -8.74 3.12
CA GLY A 23 -20.98 -9.87 2.23
C GLY A 23 -21.20 -9.43 0.80
N PHE A 24 -20.30 -9.78 -0.12
CA PHE A 24 -20.36 -9.45 -1.54
C PHE A 24 -20.50 -10.69 -2.40
N ARG A 25 -21.33 -10.59 -3.44
CA ARG A 25 -21.52 -11.68 -4.40
C ARG A 25 -20.30 -11.77 -5.33
N ASN A 26 -19.70 -12.95 -5.36
CA ASN A 26 -18.66 -13.31 -6.31
C ASN A 26 -19.10 -14.62 -7.01
N GLY A 27 -19.64 -14.49 -8.22
CA GLY A 27 -20.27 -15.60 -8.94
C GLY A 27 -21.44 -16.19 -8.14
N ASN A 28 -21.34 -17.46 -7.77
CA ASN A 28 -22.35 -18.19 -7.00
C ASN A 28 -22.10 -18.19 -5.48
N GLN A 29 -21.09 -17.46 -5.02
CA GLN A 29 -20.73 -17.42 -3.60
C GLN A 29 -20.84 -16.00 -3.04
N VAL A 30 -21.05 -15.91 -1.72
CA VAL A 30 -20.91 -14.66 -0.98
C VAL A 30 -19.62 -14.73 -0.18
N ILE A 31 -18.71 -13.81 -0.47
CA ILE A 31 -17.41 -13.69 0.22
C ILE A 31 -17.35 -12.38 1.02
N PRO A 32 -16.63 -12.33 2.15
CA PRO A 32 -16.34 -11.07 2.81
C PRO A 32 -15.41 -10.21 1.95
N SER A 33 -15.75 -8.93 1.79
CA SER A 33 -14.92 -7.95 1.07
C SER A 33 -15.14 -6.55 1.64
N PRO A 34 -14.14 -5.67 1.66
CA PRO A 34 -14.34 -4.25 1.97
C PRO A 34 -15.16 -3.57 0.88
N THR A 35 -15.85 -2.48 1.22
CA THR A 35 -16.47 -1.56 0.24
C THR A 35 -15.47 -0.53 -0.24
N ASN A 36 -15.02 0.31 0.70
CA ASN A 36 -13.99 1.31 0.48
C ASN A 36 -12.95 1.13 1.58
N LEU A 37 -11.73 0.82 1.20
CA LEU A 37 -10.60 0.70 2.11
C LEU A 37 -9.71 1.92 1.93
N TYR A 38 -9.44 2.66 3.00
CA TYR A 38 -8.51 3.77 2.93
C TYR A 38 -7.64 3.86 4.19
N MET A 39 -6.44 4.34 3.99
CA MET A 39 -5.56 4.70 5.08
C MET A 39 -5.87 6.14 5.49
N LEU A 40 -5.99 6.40 6.79
CA LEU A 40 -6.17 7.77 7.28
C LEU A 40 -4.98 8.64 6.85
N PRO A 41 -5.23 9.86 6.33
CA PRO A 41 -4.15 10.76 5.97
C PRO A 41 -3.36 11.19 7.22
N GLY A 42 -2.07 11.42 7.01
CA GLY A 42 -1.19 12.01 8.00
C GLY A 42 -1.17 13.54 7.93
N GLU A 43 -0.12 14.15 8.46
CA GLU A 43 0.01 15.61 8.57
C GLU A 43 0.99 16.21 7.54
N TYR A 44 1.77 15.36 6.84
CA TYR A 44 2.86 15.82 5.98
C TYR A 44 2.40 16.03 4.55
N SER A 45 2.77 17.17 3.93
CA SER A 45 2.67 17.28 2.47
C SER A 45 3.68 16.34 1.79
N GLN A 46 3.48 16.08 0.50
CA GLN A 46 4.40 15.21 -0.24
C GLN A 46 5.84 15.75 -0.20
N GLU A 47 6.03 17.07 -0.29
CA GLU A 47 7.34 17.70 -0.17
C GLU A 47 7.94 17.52 1.22
N GLN A 48 7.14 17.61 2.27
CA GLN A 48 7.60 17.39 3.66
C GLN A 48 7.99 15.93 3.93
N LEU A 49 7.49 14.98 3.14
CA LEU A 49 7.95 13.59 3.22
C LEU A 49 9.40 13.45 2.75
N PHE A 50 9.88 14.36 1.89
CA PHE A 50 11.25 14.33 1.39
C PHE A 50 12.27 14.99 2.34
N ASP A 51 11.80 15.73 3.34
CA ASP A 51 12.66 16.44 4.27
C ASP A 51 13.64 15.51 4.99
N GLY A 52 14.93 15.84 4.88
CA GLY A 52 16.03 15.08 5.48
C GLY A 52 16.50 13.88 4.67
N ILE A 53 15.89 13.59 3.53
CA ILE A 53 16.33 12.53 2.63
C ILE A 53 17.47 13.07 1.75
N LYS A 54 18.67 12.53 1.94
CA LYS A 54 19.81 12.85 1.06
C LYS A 54 19.67 12.16 -0.29
N GLU A 55 19.33 10.88 -0.27
CA GLU A 55 19.08 10.08 -1.46
C GLU A 55 17.93 9.11 -1.19
N GLY A 56 16.97 9.05 -2.12
CA GLY A 56 15.80 8.21 -2.04
C GLY A 56 15.09 8.09 -3.37
N ILE A 57 13.99 7.35 -3.39
CA ILE A 57 13.18 7.15 -4.59
C ILE A 57 11.71 7.40 -4.27
N LEU A 58 11.07 8.28 -5.04
CA LEU A 58 9.63 8.41 -5.11
C LEU A 58 9.10 7.41 -6.14
N VAL A 59 8.48 6.34 -5.68
CA VAL A 59 7.81 5.36 -6.54
C VAL A 59 6.43 5.91 -6.90
N THR A 60 6.14 6.07 -8.19
CA THR A 60 4.86 6.58 -8.68
C THR A 60 4.01 5.51 -9.36
N ASP A 61 4.65 4.44 -9.82
CA ASP A 61 3.95 3.34 -10.48
C ASP A 61 4.63 2.00 -10.21
N VAL A 62 3.84 0.95 -10.11
CA VAL A 62 4.29 -0.43 -9.94
C VAL A 62 3.58 -1.36 -10.93
N ALA A 63 4.31 -2.28 -11.50
CA ALA A 63 3.81 -3.24 -12.46
C ALA A 63 4.12 -4.68 -12.01
N GLY A 64 3.40 -5.63 -12.61
CA GLY A 64 3.69 -7.06 -12.42
C GLY A 64 3.19 -7.65 -11.11
N LEU A 65 2.20 -7.07 -10.46
CA LEU A 65 1.60 -7.59 -9.21
C LEU A 65 1.20 -9.07 -9.30
N HIS A 66 0.70 -9.51 -10.46
CA HIS A 66 0.27 -10.89 -10.68
C HIS A 66 1.43 -11.92 -10.67
N ALA A 67 2.65 -11.48 -10.93
CA ALA A 67 3.84 -12.34 -10.99
C ALA A 67 4.85 -12.03 -9.88
N GLY A 68 4.94 -10.78 -9.45
CA GLY A 68 5.93 -10.30 -8.49
C GLY A 68 5.47 -10.28 -7.04
N LEU A 69 4.20 -10.65 -6.74
CA LEU A 69 3.65 -10.66 -5.39
C LEU A 69 3.32 -12.08 -4.93
N ASN A 70 3.87 -12.50 -3.81
CA ASN A 70 3.46 -13.71 -3.10
C ASN A 70 2.57 -13.32 -1.91
N VAL A 71 1.25 -13.43 -2.08
CA VAL A 71 0.27 -13.01 -1.06
C VAL A 71 0.33 -13.83 0.23
N VAL A 72 0.83 -15.07 0.17
CA VAL A 72 0.92 -15.95 1.35
C VAL A 72 2.14 -15.58 2.19
N ALA A 73 3.29 -15.39 1.55
CA ALA A 73 4.53 -15.00 2.23
C ALA A 73 4.61 -13.49 2.49
N GLY A 74 3.78 -12.69 1.83
CA GLY A 74 3.84 -11.23 1.87
C GLY A 74 5.03 -10.64 1.09
N THR A 75 5.82 -11.44 0.39
CA THR A 75 6.99 -10.95 -0.36
C THR A 75 6.61 -10.37 -1.71
N PHE A 76 7.34 -9.35 -2.13
CA PHE A 76 7.14 -8.75 -3.45
C PHE A 76 8.46 -8.36 -4.12
N ASN A 77 8.45 -8.42 -5.47
CA ASN A 77 9.48 -7.93 -6.37
C ASN A 77 8.76 -7.27 -7.55
N LEU A 78 8.62 -5.95 -7.50
CA LEU A 78 7.75 -5.22 -8.42
C LEU A 78 8.58 -4.29 -9.29
N GLN A 79 8.42 -4.44 -10.60
CA GLN A 79 8.96 -3.46 -11.54
C GLN A 79 8.29 -2.11 -11.29
N SER A 80 9.08 -1.06 -11.21
CA SER A 80 8.61 0.24 -10.78
C SER A 80 9.18 1.36 -11.64
N SER A 81 8.49 2.50 -11.59
CA SER A 81 8.95 3.78 -12.14
C SER A 81 8.68 4.91 -11.16
N GLY A 82 9.38 6.02 -11.33
CA GLY A 82 9.23 7.16 -10.43
C GLY A 82 10.31 8.20 -10.60
N TYR A 83 10.76 8.78 -9.51
CA TYR A 83 11.75 9.87 -9.51
C TYR A 83 12.79 9.65 -8.42
N MET A 84 14.01 10.08 -8.70
CA MET A 84 15.00 10.24 -7.64
C MET A 84 14.60 11.37 -6.70
N ILE A 85 14.92 11.19 -5.42
CA ILE A 85 14.93 12.26 -4.43
C ILE A 85 16.39 12.53 -4.08
N ARG A 86 16.80 13.79 -4.24
CA ARG A 86 18.15 14.24 -3.89
C ARG A 86 18.05 15.48 -3.01
N ASP A 87 18.72 15.43 -1.87
CA ASP A 87 18.75 16.52 -0.88
C ASP A 87 17.37 17.13 -0.59
N GLY A 88 16.39 16.24 -0.33
CA GLY A 88 15.03 16.62 0.01
C GLY A 88 14.18 17.11 -1.16
N LYS A 89 14.61 16.92 -2.40
CA LYS A 89 13.89 17.42 -3.60
C LYS A 89 13.71 16.32 -4.63
N LYS A 90 12.58 16.37 -5.32
CA LYS A 90 12.30 15.55 -6.49
C LYS A 90 13.28 15.93 -7.61
N ALA A 91 13.97 14.95 -8.15
CA ALA A 91 15.00 15.08 -9.17
C ALA A 91 14.62 14.34 -10.47
N GLU A 92 15.58 13.67 -11.11
CA GLU A 92 15.41 13.01 -12.41
C GLU A 92 14.42 11.84 -12.37
N PRO A 93 13.65 11.61 -13.45
CA PRO A 93 12.81 10.44 -13.58
C PRO A 93 13.66 9.19 -13.74
N ILE A 94 13.20 8.10 -13.14
CA ILE A 94 13.79 6.76 -13.29
C ILE A 94 12.72 5.74 -13.67
N THR A 95 13.11 4.79 -14.51
CA THR A 95 12.23 3.72 -14.98
C THR A 95 12.93 2.37 -14.91
N LEU A 96 12.16 1.31 -14.93
CA LEU A 96 12.68 -0.08 -15.01
C LEU A 96 13.60 -0.47 -13.83
N PHE A 97 13.32 0.03 -12.63
CA PHE A 97 13.91 -0.50 -11.43
C PHE A 97 12.94 -1.47 -10.72
N VAL A 98 13.46 -2.26 -9.81
CA VAL A 98 12.67 -3.21 -9.03
C VAL A 98 12.67 -2.80 -7.57
N VAL A 99 11.48 -2.71 -6.99
CA VAL A 99 11.28 -2.57 -5.55
C VAL A 99 10.96 -3.93 -4.97
N SER A 100 11.74 -4.34 -3.98
CA SER A 100 11.61 -5.65 -3.33
C SER A 100 11.47 -5.52 -1.82
N GLY A 101 10.69 -6.39 -1.22
CA GLY A 101 10.51 -6.41 0.22
C GLY A 101 9.46 -7.42 0.69
N ASN A 102 9.09 -7.26 1.96
CA ASN A 102 7.95 -7.95 2.56
C ASN A 102 6.91 -6.90 2.96
N PHE A 103 5.66 -7.15 2.64
CA PHE A 103 4.54 -6.22 2.88
C PHE A 103 4.35 -5.89 4.36
N PHE A 104 4.49 -6.89 5.23
CA PHE A 104 4.32 -6.67 6.67
C PHE A 104 5.48 -5.87 7.26
N ASP A 105 6.70 -6.13 6.79
CA ASP A 105 7.88 -5.33 7.18
C ASP A 105 7.75 -3.91 6.65
N MET A 106 7.28 -3.73 5.42
CA MET A 106 7.01 -2.43 4.82
C MET A 106 6.04 -1.61 5.67
N LEU A 107 4.92 -2.21 6.10
CA LEU A 107 3.95 -1.53 6.97
C LEU A 107 4.53 -1.14 8.34
N ASN A 108 5.39 -1.99 8.90
CA ASN A 108 6.06 -1.70 10.18
C ASN A 108 7.15 -0.62 10.06
N ASN A 109 7.66 -0.40 8.86
CA ASN A 109 8.71 0.58 8.56
C ASN A 109 8.19 1.88 7.94
N VAL A 110 6.89 2.13 8.01
CA VAL A 110 6.30 3.43 7.64
C VAL A 110 6.70 4.46 8.69
N GLU A 111 7.43 5.49 8.27
CA GLU A 111 7.91 6.57 9.17
C GLU A 111 7.00 7.79 9.15
N LYS A 112 6.50 8.16 7.97
CA LYS A 112 5.62 9.31 7.79
C LYS A 112 4.49 8.96 6.85
N ILE A 113 3.33 9.59 7.06
CA ILE A 113 2.14 9.44 6.23
C ILE A 113 1.78 10.82 5.68
N GLY A 114 1.55 10.89 4.38
CA GLY A 114 1.16 12.10 3.69
C GLY A 114 -0.29 12.50 3.95
N ASN A 115 -0.62 13.75 3.64
CA ASN A 115 -1.98 14.30 3.71
C ASN A 115 -2.70 14.31 2.35
N ASP A 116 -2.11 13.68 1.35
CA ASP A 116 -2.49 13.70 -0.06
C ASP A 116 -3.47 12.56 -0.43
N LEU A 117 -4.38 12.21 0.49
CA LEU A 117 -5.43 11.25 0.19
C LEU A 117 -6.34 11.81 -0.93
N PRO A 118 -6.64 11.03 -1.99
CA PRO A 118 -7.49 11.49 -3.07
C PRO A 118 -8.91 11.80 -2.58
N GLU A 119 -9.53 12.88 -3.11
CA GLU A 119 -10.90 13.29 -2.75
C GLU A 119 -11.94 12.22 -3.04
N LYS A 120 -11.72 11.42 -4.10
CA LYS A 120 -12.59 10.30 -4.47
C LYS A 120 -11.89 8.99 -4.20
N ILE A 121 -12.45 8.22 -3.28
CA ILE A 121 -11.99 6.88 -2.94
C ILE A 121 -12.76 5.89 -3.80
N ASN A 122 -12.06 5.27 -4.74
CA ASN A 122 -12.57 4.14 -5.52
C ASN A 122 -11.88 2.87 -5.02
N ASP A 123 -12.63 2.01 -4.34
CA ASP A 123 -12.18 0.74 -3.76
C ASP A 123 -11.07 0.87 -2.70
N VAL A 124 -9.88 1.32 -3.07
CA VAL A 124 -8.73 1.48 -2.16
C VAL A 124 -8.09 2.84 -2.38
N ALA A 125 -7.80 3.56 -1.29
CA ALA A 125 -7.06 4.82 -1.33
C ALA A 125 -6.00 4.86 -0.22
N ILE A 126 -4.79 5.21 -0.60
CA ILE A 126 -3.63 5.31 0.30
C ILE A 126 -2.92 6.63 0.00
N PRO A 127 -2.63 7.46 1.02
CA PRO A 127 -1.79 8.65 0.84
C PRO A 127 -0.34 8.26 0.59
N SER A 128 0.50 9.21 0.22
CA SER A 128 1.94 8.99 0.11
C SER A 128 2.53 8.52 1.44
N LEU A 129 3.44 7.55 1.37
CA LEU A 129 4.10 6.96 2.55
C LEU A 129 5.61 7.10 2.41
N LEU A 130 6.27 7.54 3.48
CA LEU A 130 7.71 7.39 3.62
C LEU A 130 8.01 6.06 4.31
N VAL A 131 8.68 5.19 3.59
CA VAL A 131 9.02 3.83 4.05
C VAL A 131 10.53 3.63 3.99
N LYS A 132 11.10 2.98 5.02
CA LYS A 132 12.49 2.54 5.03
C LYS A 132 12.62 1.02 4.84
N GLY A 133 13.84 0.60 4.51
CA GLY A 133 14.21 -0.83 4.50
C GLY A 133 13.75 -1.62 3.28
N LEU A 134 13.22 -0.97 2.24
CA LEU A 134 12.95 -1.63 0.96
C LEU A 134 14.24 -1.75 0.14
N MET A 135 14.39 -2.85 -0.57
CA MET A 135 15.50 -3.06 -1.48
C MET A 135 15.15 -2.51 -2.87
N ILE A 136 16.03 -1.70 -3.42
CA ILE A 136 15.92 -1.18 -4.78
C ILE A 136 17.03 -1.77 -5.62
N SER A 137 16.69 -2.32 -6.78
CA SER A 137 17.64 -2.84 -7.76
C SER A 137 17.28 -2.36 -9.17
N GLY A 138 18.28 -2.03 -9.93
CA GLY A 138 18.16 -1.49 -11.29
C GLY A 138 19.49 -0.88 -11.73
N LYS A 139 19.60 -0.54 -13.02
CA LYS A 139 20.74 0.21 -13.56
C LYS A 139 20.42 1.69 -13.64
#